data_5d06bdcd017fdbe00121f5f1f0faddb7
#
_entry.id   5d06bdcd017fdbe00121f5f1f0faddb7
#
_cell.length_a   1.000
_cell.length_b   1.000
_cell.length_c   1.000
_cell.angle_alpha   90.00
_cell.angle_beta   90.00
_cell.angle_gamma   90.00
#
_symmetry.space_group_name_H-M   'P 1'
#
loop_
_entity.id
_entity.type
_entity.pdbx_description
1 polymer ?
#
loop_
_entity_poly.entity_id
_entity_poly.type
_entity_poly.pdbx_seq_one_letter_code
_entity_poly.pdbx_strand_id
1 'polypeptide(L)'
;MIAVLAAALVGLLAGGLHVFAGADHLAAVAPLAARGRGVAWRAGFRWGLGHAAGVTIVGAAAIALEDVLPVEAWTSWSERVVGVVLIAIGVWAGTRALAALRNDRETADHVHDHAQGHGEAPHGHGHRHLHDARAALAVGIVHGTAGGGHILGILPALALPTRAAAGAYLSAFGIGTIAAMTLFASAVGLAGSGATRRGRRVYASLVGACAAGSIAVGVWWLAVAS
;
A
#
# COMPACT_ATOMS: atom_id res chain seq x y z
N MET A 1 -25.52 -8.24 22.63
CA MET A 1 -25.72 -7.50 21.38
C MET A 1 -24.99 -6.14 21.39
N ILE A 2 -25.20 -5.28 22.37
CA ILE A 2 -24.54 -3.96 22.46
C ILE A 2 -23.00 -4.07 22.46
N ALA A 3 -22.42 -4.97 23.27
CA ALA A 3 -20.97 -5.17 23.33
C ALA A 3 -20.36 -5.59 21.98
N VAL A 4 -21.05 -6.42 21.19
CA VAL A 4 -20.61 -6.85 19.86
C VAL A 4 -20.61 -5.69 18.89
N LEU A 5 -21.67 -4.85 18.89
CA LEU A 5 -21.77 -3.67 18.05
C LEU A 5 -20.73 -2.62 18.43
N ALA A 6 -20.51 -2.39 19.71
CA ALA A 6 -19.48 -1.48 20.19
C ALA A 6 -18.08 -1.96 19.78
N ALA A 7 -17.79 -3.25 19.93
CA ALA A 7 -16.53 -3.86 19.52
C ALA A 7 -16.31 -3.72 18.00
N ALA A 8 -17.35 -3.94 17.19
CA ALA A 8 -17.26 -3.76 15.74
C ALA A 8 -16.98 -2.30 15.37
N LEU A 9 -17.65 -1.34 16.00
CA LEU A 9 -17.40 0.08 15.73
C LEU A 9 -15.98 0.49 16.11
N VAL A 10 -15.51 0.08 17.29
CA VAL A 10 -14.14 0.35 17.74
C VAL A 10 -13.13 -0.31 16.82
N GLY A 11 -13.36 -1.57 16.39
CA GLY A 11 -12.50 -2.26 15.44
C GLY A 11 -12.42 -1.53 14.08
N LEU A 12 -13.56 -1.10 13.55
CA LEU A 12 -13.61 -0.35 12.29
C LEU A 12 -12.78 0.95 12.35
N LEU A 13 -12.96 1.72 13.41
CA LEU A 13 -12.22 2.97 13.62
C LEU A 13 -10.72 2.69 13.85
N ALA A 14 -10.40 1.70 14.66
CA ALA A 14 -9.02 1.32 14.93
C ALA A 14 -8.29 0.87 13.66
N GLY A 15 -8.93 0.07 12.79
CA GLY A 15 -8.37 -0.34 11.51
C GLY A 15 -8.14 0.83 10.56
N GLY A 16 -9.07 1.79 10.51
CA GLY A 16 -8.89 3.01 9.75
C GLY A 16 -7.73 3.87 10.27
N LEU A 17 -7.68 4.10 11.58
CA LEU A 17 -6.63 4.87 12.23
C LEU A 17 -5.25 4.21 12.08
N HIS A 18 -5.18 2.89 12.18
CA HIS A 18 -3.96 2.12 11.99
C HIS A 18 -3.29 2.42 10.64
N VAL A 19 -4.08 2.49 9.56
CA VAL A 19 -3.58 2.83 8.22
C VAL A 19 -2.98 4.24 8.18
N PHE A 20 -3.69 5.22 8.71
CA PHE A 20 -3.24 6.63 8.67
C PHE A 20 -2.10 6.92 9.65
N ALA A 21 -2.00 6.17 10.74
CA ALA A 21 -0.89 6.26 11.69
C ALA A 21 0.40 5.59 11.16
N GLY A 22 0.27 4.59 10.28
CA GLY A 22 1.39 3.88 9.68
C GLY A 22 1.93 4.60 8.44
N ALA A 23 3.02 5.34 8.55
CA ALA A 23 3.67 6.01 7.42
C ALA A 23 4.11 5.01 6.32
N ASP A 24 4.45 3.81 6.69
CA ASP A 24 4.82 2.68 5.83
C ASP A 24 3.65 2.20 4.95
N HIS A 25 2.43 2.16 5.49
CA HIS A 25 1.21 1.84 4.74
C HIS A 25 0.98 2.84 3.61
N LEU A 26 1.05 4.12 3.94
CA LEU A 26 0.85 5.21 2.99
C LEU A 26 1.97 5.25 1.94
N ALA A 27 3.22 5.05 2.38
CA ALA A 27 4.39 5.01 1.52
C ALA A 27 4.36 3.83 0.53
N ALA A 28 3.86 2.65 0.93
CA ALA A 28 3.73 1.48 0.07
C ALA A 28 2.72 1.70 -1.06
N VAL A 29 1.59 2.34 -0.78
CA VAL A 29 0.46 2.46 -1.71
C VAL A 29 0.54 3.70 -2.59
N ALA A 30 1.09 4.82 -2.08
CA ALA A 30 1.11 6.09 -2.80
C ALA A 30 1.74 5.99 -4.22
N PRO A 31 2.92 5.37 -4.42
CA PRO A 31 3.52 5.25 -5.75
C PRO A 31 2.69 4.38 -6.72
N LEU A 32 1.99 3.38 -6.20
CA LEU A 32 1.12 2.50 -6.99
C LEU A 32 -0.17 3.21 -7.40
N ALA A 33 -0.73 4.03 -6.51
CA ALA A 33 -1.98 4.75 -6.69
C ALA A 33 -1.84 6.00 -7.56
N ALA A 34 -0.68 6.66 -7.58
CA ALA A 34 -0.42 7.89 -8.33
C ALA A 34 -0.62 7.77 -9.85
N ARG A 35 -0.79 6.56 -10.37
CA ARG A 35 -0.98 6.24 -11.80
C ARG A 35 -2.32 6.69 -12.39
N GLY A 36 -3.30 7.09 -11.57
CA GLY A 36 -4.58 7.61 -12.02
C GLY A 36 -5.81 6.91 -11.45
N ARG A 37 -6.96 7.55 -11.59
CA ARG A 37 -8.24 7.20 -10.93
C ARG A 37 -8.71 5.76 -11.14
N GLY A 38 -8.62 5.25 -12.37
CA GLY A 38 -9.21 3.95 -12.73
C GLY A 38 -8.51 2.75 -12.10
N VAL A 39 -7.24 2.91 -11.70
CA VAL A 39 -6.40 1.83 -11.16
C VAL A 39 -6.18 2.00 -9.66
N ALA A 40 -6.18 3.23 -9.17
CA ALA A 40 -5.81 3.57 -7.79
C ALA A 40 -6.65 2.86 -6.73
N TRP A 41 -7.99 2.93 -6.81
CA TRP A 41 -8.87 2.28 -5.84
C TRP A 41 -8.68 0.77 -5.79
N ARG A 42 -8.45 0.14 -6.97
CA ARG A 42 -8.19 -1.31 -7.05
C ARG A 42 -6.87 -1.69 -6.40
N ALA A 43 -5.84 -0.85 -6.55
CA ALA A 43 -4.56 -1.05 -5.88
C ALA A 43 -4.73 -0.96 -4.36
N GLY A 44 -5.41 0.07 -3.84
CA GLY A 44 -5.70 0.22 -2.42
C GLY A 44 -6.54 -0.91 -1.85
N PHE A 45 -7.61 -1.32 -2.55
CA PHE A 45 -8.48 -2.43 -2.14
C PHE A 45 -7.70 -3.77 -2.04
N ARG A 46 -6.93 -4.10 -3.08
CA ARG A 46 -6.16 -5.35 -3.11
C ARG A 46 -5.04 -5.37 -2.09
N TRP A 47 -4.36 -4.25 -1.95
CA TRP A 47 -3.34 -4.11 -0.93
C TRP A 47 -3.97 -4.24 0.47
N GLY A 48 -5.07 -3.55 0.76
CA GLY A 48 -5.79 -3.66 2.03
C GLY A 48 -6.29 -5.07 2.32
N LEU A 49 -6.79 -5.78 1.29
CA LEU A 49 -7.21 -7.17 1.41
C LEU A 49 -6.01 -8.09 1.73
N GLY A 50 -4.89 -7.91 1.02
CA GLY A 50 -3.66 -8.65 1.30
C GLY A 50 -3.13 -8.38 2.71
N HIS A 51 -3.14 -7.12 3.13
CA HIS A 51 -2.72 -6.71 4.45
C HIS A 51 -3.60 -7.33 5.55
N ALA A 52 -4.93 -7.23 5.44
CA ALA A 52 -5.85 -7.86 6.39
C ALA A 52 -5.66 -9.38 6.45
N ALA A 53 -5.44 -10.04 5.31
CA ALA A 53 -5.13 -11.46 5.27
C ALA A 53 -3.79 -11.78 5.98
N GLY A 54 -2.74 -11.01 5.72
CA GLY A 54 -1.44 -11.16 6.38
C GLY A 54 -1.52 -11.01 7.90
N VAL A 55 -2.20 -9.96 8.38
CA VAL A 55 -2.45 -9.72 9.81
C VAL A 55 -3.22 -10.88 10.42
N THR A 56 -4.25 -11.39 9.72
CA THR A 56 -5.05 -12.52 10.20
C THR A 56 -4.22 -13.80 10.32
N ILE A 57 -3.36 -14.08 9.33
CA ILE A 57 -2.47 -15.25 9.32
C ILE A 57 -1.50 -15.18 10.51
N VAL A 58 -0.83 -14.04 10.71
CA VAL A 58 0.11 -13.87 11.83
C VAL A 58 -0.59 -13.89 13.17
N GLY A 59 -1.75 -13.23 13.27
CA GLY A 59 -2.54 -13.26 14.51
C GLY A 59 -2.99 -14.67 14.87
N ALA A 60 -3.46 -15.45 13.90
CA ALA A 60 -3.84 -16.84 14.13
C ALA A 60 -2.62 -17.72 14.49
N ALA A 61 -1.48 -17.51 13.81
CA ALA A 61 -0.25 -18.24 14.13
C ALA A 61 0.27 -17.86 15.53
N ALA A 62 0.24 -16.58 15.90
CA ALA A 62 0.65 -16.13 17.24
C ALA A 62 -0.21 -16.76 18.34
N ILE A 63 -1.54 -16.83 18.15
CA ILE A 63 -2.44 -17.48 19.11
C ILE A 63 -2.20 -18.99 19.18
N ALA A 64 -1.90 -19.65 18.04
CA ALA A 64 -1.71 -21.10 17.99
C ALA A 64 -0.33 -21.56 18.50
N LEU A 65 0.67 -20.69 18.47
CA LEU A 65 2.08 -21.00 18.70
C LEU A 65 2.70 -20.07 19.77
N GLU A 66 1.89 -19.52 20.69
CA GLU A 66 2.33 -18.52 21.67
C GLU A 66 3.53 -18.96 22.52
N ASP A 67 3.67 -20.29 22.78
CA ASP A 67 4.77 -20.86 23.58
C ASP A 67 6.06 -21.13 22.77
N VAL A 68 6.05 -21.05 21.43
CA VAL A 68 7.13 -21.56 20.58
C VAL A 68 7.71 -20.47 19.66
N LEU A 69 6.93 -19.44 19.32
CA LEU A 69 7.37 -18.41 18.38
C LEU A 69 8.24 -17.36 19.08
N PRO A 70 9.48 -17.14 18.62
CA PRO A 70 10.31 -16.01 19.05
C PRO A 70 9.76 -14.71 18.38
N VAL A 71 8.71 -14.15 18.99
CA VAL A 71 7.97 -12.98 18.45
C VAL A 71 8.90 -11.82 18.14
N GLU A 72 9.90 -11.57 19.00
CA GLU A 72 10.88 -10.48 18.80
C GLU A 72 11.73 -10.67 17.56
N ALA A 73 12.26 -11.87 17.33
CA ALA A 73 13.07 -12.17 16.14
C ALA A 73 12.23 -12.10 14.86
N TRP A 74 10.98 -12.56 14.91
CA TRP A 74 10.05 -12.46 13.80
C TRP A 74 9.75 -11.00 13.46
N THR A 75 9.49 -10.16 14.46
CA THR A 75 9.19 -8.74 14.29
C THR A 75 10.35 -8.02 13.62
N SER A 76 11.56 -8.16 14.15
CA SER A 76 12.77 -7.50 13.60
C SER A 76 13.04 -7.92 12.14
N TRP A 77 12.90 -9.20 11.80
CA TRP A 77 13.08 -9.69 10.44
C TRP A 77 12.03 -9.12 9.47
N SER A 78 10.79 -9.12 9.90
CA SER A 78 9.67 -8.66 9.08
C SER A 78 9.73 -7.16 8.82
N GLU A 79 10.16 -6.37 9.78
CA GLU A 79 10.40 -4.92 9.62
C GLU A 79 11.47 -4.63 8.58
N ARG A 80 12.56 -5.41 8.56
CA ARG A 80 13.60 -5.31 7.51
C ARG A 80 13.05 -5.64 6.13
N VAL A 81 12.23 -6.68 6.00
CA VAL A 81 11.59 -7.04 4.73
C VAL A 81 10.70 -5.91 4.23
N VAL A 82 9.89 -5.29 5.11
CA VAL A 82 9.08 -4.11 4.76
C VAL A 82 9.97 -2.97 4.29
N GLY A 83 11.05 -2.65 5.00
CA GLY A 83 11.99 -1.60 4.60
C GLY A 83 12.54 -1.82 3.20
N VAL A 84 12.99 -3.04 2.89
CA VAL A 84 13.49 -3.41 1.55
C VAL A 84 12.39 -3.27 0.49
N VAL A 85 11.18 -3.75 0.76
CA VAL A 85 10.03 -3.66 -0.17
C VAL A 85 9.67 -2.19 -0.46
N LEU A 86 9.66 -1.34 0.56
CA LEU A 86 9.39 0.09 0.40
C LEU A 86 10.44 0.78 -0.47
N ILE A 87 11.73 0.47 -0.27
CA ILE A 87 12.83 0.99 -1.10
C ILE A 87 12.65 0.51 -2.55
N ALA A 88 12.36 -0.77 -2.76
CA ALA A 88 12.17 -1.31 -4.10
C ALA A 88 10.99 -0.63 -4.84
N ILE A 89 9.86 -0.41 -4.17
CA ILE A 89 8.70 0.31 -4.72
C ILE A 89 9.08 1.75 -5.03
N GLY A 90 9.80 2.42 -4.13
CA GLY A 90 10.23 3.80 -4.31
C GLY A 90 11.20 3.95 -5.50
N VAL A 91 12.21 3.08 -5.61
CA VAL A 91 13.14 3.06 -6.75
C VAL A 91 12.39 2.82 -8.06
N TRP A 92 11.52 1.84 -8.10
CA TRP A 92 10.70 1.54 -9.27
C TRP A 92 9.81 2.73 -9.69
N ALA A 93 9.17 3.42 -8.75
CA ALA A 93 8.36 4.61 -9.05
C ALA A 93 9.23 5.80 -9.49
N GLY A 94 10.40 5.98 -8.85
CA GLY A 94 11.37 7.02 -9.20
C GLY A 94 11.92 6.86 -10.61
N THR A 95 12.28 5.64 -11.03
CA THR A 95 12.73 5.40 -12.42
C THR A 95 11.65 5.74 -13.44
N ARG A 96 10.38 5.49 -13.13
CA ARG A 96 9.24 5.88 -14.00
C ARG A 96 9.03 7.39 -14.07
N ALA A 97 9.17 8.09 -12.93
CA ALA A 97 9.10 9.55 -12.92
C ALA A 97 10.21 10.16 -13.79
N LEU A 98 11.44 9.65 -13.67
CA LEU A 98 12.57 10.09 -14.49
C LEU A 98 12.38 9.77 -15.97
N ALA A 99 11.89 8.59 -16.33
CA ALA A 99 11.58 8.23 -17.71
C ALA A 99 10.52 9.16 -18.32
N ALA A 100 9.50 9.53 -17.54
CA ALA A 100 8.49 10.49 -17.97
C ALA A 100 9.09 11.87 -18.29
N LEU A 101 10.10 12.32 -17.55
CA LEU A 101 10.79 13.58 -17.79
C LEU A 101 11.76 13.53 -18.98
N ARG A 102 12.41 12.39 -19.24
CA ARG A 102 13.33 12.20 -20.37
C ARG A 102 12.61 12.22 -21.70
N ASN A 103 11.49 11.50 -21.81
CA ASN A 103 10.67 11.50 -23.02
C ASN A 103 10.10 12.88 -23.38
N ASP A 104 10.00 13.82 -22.41
CA ASP A 104 9.63 15.22 -22.70
C ASP A 104 10.75 15.99 -23.43
N ARG A 105 12.00 15.65 -23.17
CA ARG A 105 13.15 16.31 -23.85
C ARG A 105 13.28 15.85 -25.29
N GLU A 106 13.13 14.53 -25.52
CA GLU A 106 13.21 13.97 -26.88
C GLU A 106 12.08 14.45 -27.79
N THR A 107 10.84 14.59 -27.28
CA THR A 107 9.72 15.14 -28.06
C THR A 107 9.84 16.64 -28.29
N ALA A 108 10.54 17.40 -27.46
CA ALA A 108 10.80 18.82 -27.68
C ALA A 108 11.85 19.07 -28.76
N ASP A 109 12.82 18.16 -28.88
CA ASP A 109 13.89 18.25 -29.91
C ASP A 109 13.44 17.79 -31.31
N HIS A 110 12.32 17.01 -31.40
CA HIS A 110 11.81 16.45 -32.66
C HIS A 110 10.60 17.19 -33.25
N VAL A 111 10.31 18.43 -32.88
CA VAL A 111 9.20 19.24 -33.46
C VAL A 111 9.57 19.86 -34.84
N HIS A 112 10.63 19.47 -35.46
CA HIS A 112 10.90 19.76 -36.88
C HIS A 112 11.10 18.44 -37.61
N ASP A 113 10.08 17.92 -38.18
CA ASP A 113 9.92 17.32 -39.50
C ASP A 113 8.94 16.13 -39.52
N HIS A 114 8.19 16.13 -40.66
CA HIS A 114 7.37 15.00 -41.19
C HIS A 114 5.94 14.77 -40.67
N ALA A 115 5.06 15.50 -41.37
CA ALA A 115 3.75 14.97 -41.74
C ALA A 115 3.89 13.69 -42.59
N GLN A 116 3.01 12.71 -42.31
CA GLN A 116 2.74 11.47 -43.05
C GLN A 116 3.31 10.16 -42.44
N GLY A 117 2.42 9.33 -42.01
CA GLY A 117 2.67 7.93 -41.68
C GLY A 117 1.55 7.31 -40.85
N HIS A 118 0.62 6.63 -41.50
CA HIS A 118 -0.37 5.73 -40.87
C HIS A 118 0.37 4.62 -40.12
N GLY A 119 0.31 4.62 -38.82
CA GLY A 119 0.88 3.59 -37.97
C GLY A 119 -0.17 3.03 -37.03
N GLU A 120 -0.53 1.77 -37.26
CA GLU A 120 -1.41 0.97 -36.40
C GLU A 120 -0.96 0.98 -34.94
N ALA A 121 -1.90 1.24 -34.04
CA ALA A 121 -1.66 1.20 -32.60
C ALA A 121 -1.43 -0.25 -32.13
N PRO A 122 -0.35 -0.55 -31.38
CA PRO A 122 -0.15 -1.88 -30.82
C PRO A 122 -1.14 -2.13 -29.70
N HIS A 123 -2.06 -3.06 -29.90
CA HIS A 123 -3.01 -3.56 -28.91
C HIS A 123 -2.30 -4.48 -27.89
N GLY A 124 -1.66 -3.90 -26.86
CA GLY A 124 -0.93 -4.62 -25.85
C GLY A 124 -1.29 -4.26 -24.40
N HIS A 125 -2.56 -3.94 -24.10
CA HIS A 125 -2.92 -3.38 -22.78
C HIS A 125 -3.40 -4.40 -21.71
N GLY A 126 -3.67 -5.67 -22.05
CA GLY A 126 -4.28 -6.63 -21.11
C GLY A 126 -3.34 -7.19 -20.03
N HIS A 127 -2.09 -7.45 -20.36
CA HIS A 127 -1.18 -8.19 -19.47
C HIS A 127 -0.57 -7.34 -18.34
N ARG A 128 -0.35 -6.05 -18.53
CA ARG A 128 0.25 -5.17 -17.51
C ARG A 128 -0.66 -4.95 -16.29
N HIS A 129 -1.97 -4.88 -16.48
CA HIS A 129 -2.92 -4.63 -15.39
C HIS A 129 -3.06 -5.81 -14.41
N LEU A 130 -2.88 -7.05 -14.88
CA LEU A 130 -2.94 -8.25 -14.03
C LEU A 130 -1.70 -8.38 -13.14
N HIS A 131 -0.52 -8.03 -13.65
CA HIS A 131 0.73 -8.03 -12.87
C HIS A 131 0.71 -6.98 -11.76
N ASP A 132 0.27 -5.77 -12.05
CA ASP A 132 0.16 -4.68 -11.06
C ASP A 132 -0.85 -5.01 -9.94
N ALA A 133 -1.90 -5.72 -10.29
CA ALA A 133 -2.93 -6.12 -9.36
C ALA A 133 -2.49 -7.20 -8.38
N ARG A 134 -1.74 -8.19 -8.88
CA ARG A 134 -1.13 -9.25 -8.06
C ARG A 134 -0.02 -8.70 -7.18
N ALA A 135 0.77 -7.77 -7.70
CA ALA A 135 1.81 -7.09 -6.94
C ALA A 135 1.23 -6.34 -5.72
N ALA A 136 0.15 -5.58 -5.88
CA ALA A 136 -0.47 -4.87 -4.78
C ALA A 136 -0.98 -5.82 -3.68
N LEU A 137 -1.60 -6.94 -4.06
CA LEU A 137 -2.05 -7.97 -3.12
C LEU A 137 -0.87 -8.62 -2.39
N ALA A 138 0.17 -9.03 -3.12
CA ALA A 138 1.34 -9.68 -2.56
C ALA A 138 2.10 -8.76 -1.60
N VAL A 139 2.31 -7.50 -1.98
CA VAL A 139 2.92 -6.49 -1.11
C VAL A 139 2.07 -6.28 0.14
N GLY A 140 0.74 -6.24 0.00
CA GLY A 140 -0.17 -6.16 1.15
C GLY A 140 0.00 -7.34 2.10
N ILE A 141 0.04 -8.58 1.59
CA ILE A 141 0.26 -9.79 2.42
C ILE A 141 1.59 -9.69 3.16
N VAL A 142 2.69 -9.42 2.43
CA VAL A 142 4.02 -9.29 3.05
C VAL A 142 4.01 -8.21 4.14
N HIS A 143 3.37 -7.08 3.86
CA HIS A 143 3.28 -5.99 4.81
C HIS A 143 2.42 -6.37 6.04
N GLY A 144 1.30 -7.06 5.83
CA GLY A 144 0.43 -7.55 6.91
C GLY A 144 1.05 -8.66 7.76
N THR A 145 2.00 -9.43 7.21
CA THR A 145 2.75 -10.43 7.99
C THR A 145 3.92 -9.81 8.75
N ALA A 146 4.25 -8.56 8.48
CA ALA A 146 5.42 -7.87 9.00
C ALA A 146 5.01 -6.81 10.03
N GLY A 147 5.71 -6.80 11.15
CA GLY A 147 5.71 -5.69 12.09
C GLY A 147 4.94 -5.88 13.40
N GLY A 148 5.59 -5.48 14.49
CA GLY A 148 5.00 -5.45 15.85
C GLY A 148 3.80 -4.51 16.00
N GLY A 149 3.66 -3.51 15.11
CA GLY A 149 2.53 -2.59 15.09
C GLY A 149 1.16 -3.27 14.86
N HIS A 150 1.15 -4.43 14.18
CA HIS A 150 -0.09 -5.20 13.98
C HIS A 150 -0.57 -5.88 15.25
N ILE A 151 0.36 -6.30 16.11
CA ILE A 151 0.05 -6.87 17.43
C ILE A 151 -0.73 -5.85 18.26
N LEU A 152 -0.35 -4.58 18.25
CA LEU A 152 -1.07 -3.51 18.95
C LEU A 152 -2.51 -3.36 18.45
N GLY A 153 -2.76 -3.59 17.15
CA GLY A 153 -4.12 -3.59 16.59
C GLY A 153 -4.97 -4.80 17.01
N ILE A 154 -4.33 -5.94 17.34
CA ILE A 154 -4.99 -7.18 17.74
C ILE A 154 -5.21 -7.25 19.25
N LEU A 155 -4.31 -6.68 20.07
CA LEU A 155 -4.36 -6.72 21.53
C LEU A 155 -5.73 -6.38 22.13
N PRO A 156 -6.47 -5.33 21.65
CA PRO A 156 -7.79 -5.04 22.20
C PRO A 156 -8.78 -6.20 22.06
N ALA A 157 -8.65 -7.05 21.03
CA ALA A 157 -9.52 -8.20 20.85
C ALA A 157 -9.38 -9.22 21.97
N LEU A 158 -8.16 -9.38 22.54
CA LEU A 158 -7.88 -10.30 23.64
C LEU A 158 -8.50 -9.84 24.96
N ALA A 159 -8.72 -8.54 25.13
CA ALA A 159 -9.35 -7.94 26.31
C ALA A 159 -10.88 -7.95 26.27
N LEU A 160 -11.49 -8.37 25.16
CA LEU A 160 -12.95 -8.36 25.01
C LEU A 160 -13.61 -9.55 25.74
N PRO A 161 -14.80 -9.32 26.35
CA PRO A 161 -15.40 -10.28 27.28
C PRO A 161 -15.94 -11.54 26.61
N THR A 162 -16.13 -11.54 25.29
CA THR A 162 -16.67 -12.70 24.56
C THR A 162 -15.97 -12.91 23.22
N ARG A 163 -15.88 -14.18 22.78
CA ARG A 163 -15.35 -14.54 21.46
C ARG A 163 -16.12 -13.85 20.32
N ALA A 164 -17.42 -13.64 20.46
CA ALA A 164 -18.24 -12.93 19.48
C ALA A 164 -17.84 -11.45 19.37
N ALA A 165 -17.57 -10.78 20.48
CA ALA A 165 -17.08 -9.39 20.47
C ALA A 165 -15.67 -9.29 19.91
N ALA A 166 -14.76 -10.21 20.25
CA ALA A 166 -13.41 -10.29 19.69
C ALA A 166 -13.43 -10.51 18.17
N GLY A 167 -14.24 -11.46 17.70
CA GLY A 167 -14.42 -11.72 16.27
C GLY A 167 -15.01 -10.53 15.52
N ALA A 168 -16.00 -9.85 16.10
CA ALA A 168 -16.59 -8.63 15.53
C ALA A 168 -15.56 -7.49 15.44
N TYR A 169 -14.75 -7.30 16.49
CA TYR A 169 -13.66 -6.31 16.48
C TYR A 169 -12.65 -6.59 15.35
N LEU A 170 -12.11 -7.82 15.29
CA LEU A 170 -11.08 -8.19 14.31
C LEU A 170 -11.60 -8.09 12.87
N SER A 171 -12.82 -8.56 12.62
CA SER A 171 -13.44 -8.46 11.29
C SER A 171 -13.65 -7.01 10.88
N ALA A 172 -14.15 -6.18 11.79
CA ALA A 172 -14.37 -4.75 11.55
C ALA A 172 -13.04 -3.99 11.41
N PHE A 173 -11.99 -4.36 12.15
CA PHE A 173 -10.64 -3.83 11.99
C PHE A 173 -10.12 -4.08 10.57
N GLY A 174 -10.22 -5.31 10.07
CA GLY A 174 -9.85 -5.64 8.68
C GLY A 174 -10.64 -4.83 7.66
N ILE A 175 -11.96 -4.68 7.85
CA ILE A 175 -12.81 -3.86 6.97
C ILE A 175 -12.38 -2.39 7.03
N GLY A 176 -12.11 -1.83 8.20
CA GLY A 176 -11.64 -0.47 8.37
C GLY A 176 -10.31 -0.21 7.67
N THR A 177 -9.38 -1.16 7.78
CA THR A 177 -8.09 -1.13 7.08
C THR A 177 -8.27 -1.13 5.56
N ILE A 178 -9.08 -2.03 5.01
CA ILE A 178 -9.36 -2.12 3.57
C ILE A 178 -10.02 -0.82 3.07
N ALA A 179 -11.00 -0.30 3.80
CA ALA A 179 -11.69 0.93 3.46
C ALA A 179 -10.73 2.14 3.46
N ALA A 180 -9.92 2.30 4.50
CA ALA A 180 -8.96 3.39 4.61
C ALA A 180 -7.91 3.35 3.50
N MET A 181 -7.35 2.19 3.17
CA MET A 181 -6.42 2.02 2.07
C MET A 181 -7.04 2.31 0.71
N THR A 182 -8.27 1.89 0.49
CA THR A 182 -9.02 2.18 -0.73
C THR A 182 -9.27 3.68 -0.90
N LEU A 183 -9.69 4.35 0.18
CA LEU A 183 -9.92 5.79 0.20
C LEU A 183 -8.64 6.58 -0.04
N PHE A 184 -7.56 6.25 0.67
CA PHE A 184 -6.26 6.88 0.50
C PHE A 184 -5.74 6.72 -0.93
N ALA A 185 -5.74 5.49 -1.45
CA ALA A 185 -5.32 5.22 -2.83
C ALA A 185 -6.16 6.00 -3.84
N SER A 186 -7.47 6.08 -3.63
CA SER A 186 -8.38 6.85 -4.48
C SER A 186 -8.03 8.34 -4.47
N ALA A 187 -7.75 8.91 -3.30
CA ALA A 187 -7.33 10.30 -3.15
C ALA A 187 -6.01 10.59 -3.89
N VAL A 188 -5.02 9.70 -3.74
CA VAL A 188 -3.74 9.79 -4.48
C VAL A 188 -3.97 9.66 -5.99
N GLY A 189 -4.84 8.76 -6.43
CA GLY A 189 -5.20 8.59 -7.84
C GLY A 189 -5.90 9.82 -8.43
N LEU A 190 -6.72 10.51 -7.63
CA LEU A 190 -7.32 11.81 -7.98
C LEU A 190 -6.24 12.87 -8.17
N ALA A 191 -5.31 12.96 -7.22
CA ALA A 191 -4.18 13.88 -7.29
C ALA A 191 -3.30 13.59 -8.52
N GLY A 192 -3.01 12.31 -8.80
CA GLY A 192 -2.27 11.87 -9.99
C GLY A 192 -2.96 12.28 -11.29
N SER A 193 -4.28 12.08 -11.40
CA SER A 193 -5.07 12.51 -12.56
C SER A 193 -5.09 14.03 -12.72
N GLY A 194 -5.17 14.77 -11.62
CA GLY A 194 -5.09 16.22 -11.62
C GLY A 194 -3.70 16.72 -12.03
N ALA A 195 -2.66 16.07 -11.56
CA ALA A 195 -1.27 16.37 -11.92
C ALA A 195 -1.00 16.12 -13.43
N THR A 196 -1.52 15.02 -13.98
CA THR A 196 -1.41 14.71 -15.41
C THR A 196 -2.06 15.80 -16.28
N ARG A 197 -3.22 16.32 -15.86
CA ARG A 197 -3.90 17.43 -16.57
C ARG A 197 -3.12 18.74 -16.50
N ARG A 198 -2.34 18.97 -15.45
CA ARG A 198 -1.48 20.16 -15.28
C ARG A 198 -0.14 20.05 -16.01
N GLY A 199 0.16 18.89 -16.55
CA GLY A 199 1.36 18.64 -17.32
C GLY A 199 2.26 17.54 -16.73
N ARG A 200 3.09 16.97 -17.61
CA ARG A 200 3.94 15.82 -17.31
C ARG A 200 4.94 16.10 -16.17
N ARG A 201 5.47 17.34 -16.08
CA ARG A 201 6.40 17.73 -15.00
C ARG A 201 5.71 17.67 -13.63
N VAL A 202 4.47 18.16 -13.53
CA VAL A 202 3.69 18.12 -12.28
C VAL A 202 3.41 16.68 -11.87
N TYR A 203 3.04 15.83 -12.84
CA TYR A 203 2.85 14.39 -12.59
C TYR A 203 4.14 13.70 -12.14
N ALA A 204 5.26 13.95 -12.83
CA ALA A 204 6.56 13.38 -12.47
C ALA A 204 7.04 13.83 -11.09
N SER A 205 6.80 15.12 -10.73
CA SER A 205 7.09 15.63 -9.39
C SER A 205 6.26 14.94 -8.31
N LEU A 206 4.96 14.71 -8.55
CA LEU A 206 4.10 13.97 -7.62
C LEU A 206 4.60 12.53 -7.42
N VAL A 207 4.84 11.80 -8.52
CA VAL A 207 5.34 10.42 -8.45
C VAL A 207 6.72 10.37 -7.81
N GLY A 208 7.59 11.33 -8.12
CA GLY A 208 8.91 11.48 -7.51
C GLY A 208 8.84 11.73 -6.00
N ALA A 209 7.91 12.57 -5.54
CA ALA A 209 7.69 12.81 -4.12
C ALA A 209 7.18 11.54 -3.40
N CYS A 210 6.24 10.81 -4.00
CA CYS A 210 5.79 9.51 -3.47
C CYS A 210 6.94 8.50 -3.41
N ALA A 211 7.79 8.45 -4.43
CA ALA A 211 8.95 7.57 -4.50
C ALA A 211 9.98 7.90 -3.42
N ALA A 212 10.31 9.17 -3.25
CA ALA A 212 11.23 9.64 -2.21
C ALA A 212 10.70 9.34 -0.80
N GLY A 213 9.41 9.56 -0.56
CA GLY A 213 8.75 9.21 0.70
C GLY A 213 8.82 7.72 1.00
N SER A 214 8.57 6.86 -0.01
CA SER A 214 8.67 5.41 0.14
C SER A 214 10.10 4.96 0.47
N ILE A 215 11.11 5.52 -0.20
CA ILE A 215 12.52 5.23 0.09
C ILE A 215 12.90 5.70 1.50
N ALA A 216 12.52 6.93 1.87
CA ALA A 216 12.83 7.50 3.18
C ALA A 216 12.26 6.66 4.33
N VAL A 217 10.99 6.26 4.23
CA VAL A 217 10.34 5.38 5.21
C VAL A 217 11.00 4.00 5.23
N GLY A 218 11.34 3.44 4.06
CA GLY A 218 12.03 2.14 3.98
C GLY A 218 13.43 2.17 4.62
N VAL A 219 14.19 3.22 4.38
CA VAL A 219 15.52 3.41 5.04
C VAL A 219 15.36 3.57 6.55
N TRP A 220 14.38 4.34 7.01
CA TRP A 220 14.07 4.51 8.42
C TRP A 220 13.75 3.18 9.09
N TRP A 221 12.91 2.34 8.47
CA TRP A 221 12.59 1.00 8.98
C TRP A 221 13.84 0.11 9.09
N LEU A 222 14.74 0.12 8.09
CA LEU A 222 15.97 -0.63 8.15
C LEU A 222 16.91 -0.15 9.27
N ALA A 223 16.91 1.16 9.54
CA ALA A 223 17.74 1.74 10.58
C ALA A 223 17.21 1.44 12.00
N VAL A 224 15.89 1.34 12.18
CA VAL A 224 15.26 1.08 13.49
C VAL A 224 15.21 -0.41 13.80
N ALA A 225 15.10 -1.27 12.80
CA ALA A 225 15.09 -2.74 12.94
C ALA A 225 16.48 -3.37 13.13
N SER A 226 17.54 -2.54 13.21
CA SER A 226 18.93 -2.98 13.45
C SER A 226 19.26 -3.04 14.98
#